data_c7036010deb57499b6310593b6d85282
#
_entry.id   c7036010deb57499b6310593b6d85282
#
_cell.length_a   1.000
_cell.length_b   1.000
_cell.length_c   1.000
_cell.angle_alpha   90.00
_cell.angle_beta   90.00
_cell.angle_gamma   90.00
#
_symmetry.space_group_name_H-M   'P 1'
#
loop_
_entity.id
_entity.type
_entity.pdbx_description
1 polymer ?
#
loop_
_entity_poly.entity_id
_entity_poly.type
_entity_poly.pdbx_seq_one_letter_code
_entity_poly.pdbx_strand_id
1 'polypeptide(L)'
;MRHGVHRVIYDDGCAFCVRQMRRLQQWDWLGRFRPVPRSSPEARGPGLSPEALDRALHCVTADGRVLRGARALRFVGLRLPLTAPLAVLLWLPGTLALAERAYAWVSRHRHDLGGGARARGDCGAGCAPGRDRPV
;
A
#
# COMPACT_ATOMS: atom_id res chain seq x y z
N MET A 1 -2.69 22.83 14.49
CA MET A 1 -2.95 22.29 13.12
C MET A 1 -3.17 20.79 13.25
N ARG A 2 -4.36 20.33 12.95
CA ARG A 2 -4.63 18.88 12.94
C ARG A 2 -3.96 18.32 11.70
N HIS A 3 -2.83 17.69 11.87
CA HIS A 3 -2.22 16.90 10.82
C HIS A 3 -3.14 15.69 10.59
N GLY A 4 -3.95 15.78 9.55
CA GLY A 4 -4.86 14.70 9.21
C GLY A 4 -4.08 13.43 8.88
N VAL A 5 -4.59 12.30 9.35
CA VAL A 5 -3.99 10.99 9.13
C VAL A 5 -4.23 10.57 7.67
N HIS A 6 -3.17 10.17 6.99
CA HIS A 6 -3.23 9.63 5.64
C HIS A 6 -3.52 8.13 5.68
N ARG A 7 -4.41 7.63 4.84
CA ARG A 7 -4.74 6.20 4.75
C ARG A 7 -3.89 5.55 3.67
N VAL A 8 -3.20 4.49 4.01
CA VAL A 8 -2.42 3.69 3.06
C VAL A 8 -3.14 2.37 2.83
N ILE A 9 -3.72 2.21 1.66
CA ILE A 9 -4.49 1.02 1.31
C ILE A 9 -3.56 0.01 0.67
N TYR A 10 -3.53 -1.20 1.23
CA TYR A 10 -2.62 -2.26 0.82
C TYR A 10 -3.35 -3.60 0.60
N ASP A 11 -2.70 -4.47 -0.14
CA ASP A 11 -3.19 -5.83 -0.36
C ASP A 11 -2.88 -6.71 0.86
N ASP A 12 -3.90 -7.00 1.63
CA ASP A 12 -3.84 -7.85 2.82
C ASP A 12 -3.72 -9.36 2.50
N GLY A 13 -3.98 -9.74 1.26
CA GLY A 13 -3.72 -11.10 0.75
C GLY A 13 -2.26 -11.35 0.32
N CYS A 14 -1.42 -10.31 0.33
CA CYS A 14 -0.04 -10.36 -0.11
C CYS A 14 0.92 -10.27 1.08
N ALA A 15 1.65 -11.35 1.39
CA ALA A 15 2.61 -11.39 2.51
C ALA A 15 3.69 -10.30 2.42
N PHE A 16 4.15 -9.99 1.21
CA PHE A 16 5.10 -8.91 0.98
C PHE A 16 4.50 -7.55 1.38
N CYS A 17 3.28 -7.26 0.94
CA CYS A 17 2.59 -6.00 1.24
C CYS A 17 2.35 -5.84 2.75
N VAL A 18 1.93 -6.90 3.42
CA VAL A 18 1.73 -6.91 4.88
C VAL A 18 3.03 -6.59 5.62
N ARG A 19 4.16 -7.19 5.20
CA ARG A 19 5.46 -6.89 5.80
C ARG A 19 5.87 -5.44 5.60
N GLN A 20 5.62 -4.87 4.42
CA GLN A 20 5.92 -3.46 4.16
C GLN A 20 5.07 -2.53 5.04
N MET A 21 3.80 -2.88 5.29
CA MET A 21 2.94 -2.08 6.17
C MET A 21 3.39 -2.15 7.64
N ARG A 22 3.86 -3.30 8.10
CA ARG A 22 4.47 -3.41 9.44
C ARG A 22 5.70 -2.51 9.58
N ARG A 23 6.57 -2.49 8.57
CA ARG A 23 7.73 -1.57 8.53
C ARG A 23 7.30 -0.11 8.51
N LEU A 24 6.29 0.23 7.72
CA LEU A 24 5.73 1.57 7.69
C LEU A 24 5.30 2.01 9.10
N GLN A 25 4.57 1.18 9.82
CA GLN A 25 4.12 1.47 11.18
C GLN A 25 5.29 1.65 12.16
N GLN A 26 6.35 0.85 12.02
CA GLN A 26 7.55 0.97 12.85
C GLN A 26 8.32 2.29 12.59
N TRP A 27 8.28 2.79 11.35
CA TRP A 27 9.01 4.00 10.94
C TRP A 27 8.17 5.27 11.05
N ASP A 28 6.87 5.13 11.17
CA ASP A 28 5.93 6.26 11.32
C ASP A 28 5.84 6.73 12.77
N TRP A 29 6.95 7.23 13.29
CA TRP A 29 7.04 7.75 14.66
C TRP A 29 6.11 8.93 14.93
N LEU A 30 5.65 9.60 13.88
CA LEU A 30 4.78 10.77 13.97
C LEU A 30 3.29 10.41 13.87
N GLY A 31 2.95 9.13 13.65
CA GLY A 31 1.59 8.66 13.54
C GLY A 31 0.79 9.30 12.40
N ARG A 32 1.44 9.57 11.28
CA ARG A 32 0.84 10.25 10.12
C ARG A 32 0.11 9.32 9.18
N PHE A 33 0.39 8.01 9.26
CA PHE A 33 -0.12 7.01 8.34
C PHE A 33 -0.92 5.95 9.07
N ARG A 34 -2.07 5.61 8.47
CA ARG A 34 -2.90 4.51 8.92
C ARG A 34 -2.99 3.46 7.80
N PRO A 35 -2.41 2.29 7.98
CA PRO A 35 -2.61 1.18 7.05
C PRO A 35 -4.07 0.72 7.06
N VAL A 36 -4.64 0.54 5.88
CA VAL A 36 -6.02 0.07 5.67
C VAL A 36 -5.97 -1.14 4.74
N PRO A 37 -6.41 -2.33 5.20
CA PRO A 37 -6.53 -3.48 4.32
C PRO A 37 -7.55 -3.21 3.21
N ARG A 38 -7.26 -3.63 1.99
CA ARG A 38 -8.19 -3.46 0.86
C ARG A 38 -9.53 -4.19 1.06
N SER A 39 -9.53 -5.27 1.84
CA SER A 39 -10.74 -6.02 2.20
C SER A 39 -11.67 -5.24 3.12
N SER A 40 -11.16 -4.21 3.80
CA SER A 40 -11.97 -3.43 4.73
C SER A 40 -12.94 -2.47 4.03
N PRO A 41 -14.10 -2.18 4.64
CA PRO A 41 -15.02 -1.17 4.11
C PRO A 41 -14.39 0.22 3.96
N GLU A 42 -13.40 0.55 4.77
CA GLU A 42 -12.70 1.84 4.73
C GLU A 42 -11.84 2.04 3.48
N ALA A 43 -11.53 0.95 2.76
CA ALA A 43 -10.81 1.02 1.48
C ALA A 43 -11.70 1.44 0.30
N ARG A 44 -13.00 1.53 0.50
CA ARG A 44 -13.95 1.90 -0.55
C ARG A 44 -14.09 3.42 -0.63
N GLY A 45 -14.23 3.93 -1.85
CA GLY A 45 -14.45 5.35 -2.07
C GLY A 45 -14.27 5.76 -3.52
N PRO A 46 -14.52 7.03 -3.85
CA PRO A 46 -14.30 7.55 -5.20
C PRO A 46 -12.85 7.33 -5.65
N GLY A 47 -12.66 6.78 -6.85
CA GLY A 47 -11.34 6.49 -7.40
C GLY A 47 -10.65 5.25 -6.84
N LEU A 48 -11.33 4.46 -6.01
CA LEU A 48 -10.82 3.26 -5.36
C LEU A 48 -11.63 2.03 -5.79
N SER A 49 -11.55 1.68 -7.06
CA SER A 49 -12.20 0.44 -7.54
C SER A 49 -11.40 -0.78 -7.05
N PRO A 50 -12.05 -1.93 -6.84
CA PRO A 50 -11.37 -3.18 -6.46
C PRO A 50 -10.23 -3.53 -7.42
N GLU A 51 -10.43 -3.35 -8.72
CA GLU A 51 -9.44 -3.65 -9.76
C GLU A 51 -8.24 -2.69 -9.70
N ALA A 52 -8.46 -1.43 -9.32
CA ALA A 52 -7.40 -0.47 -9.12
C ALA A 52 -6.57 -0.83 -7.89
N LEU A 53 -7.22 -1.25 -6.81
CA LEU A 53 -6.57 -1.66 -5.57
C LEU A 53 -5.74 -2.94 -5.74
N ASP A 54 -6.14 -3.83 -6.66
CA ASP A 54 -5.37 -5.03 -7.01
C ASP A 54 -4.05 -4.73 -7.70
N ARG A 55 -3.98 -3.62 -8.42
CA ARG A 55 -2.84 -3.30 -9.29
C ARG A 55 -1.73 -2.54 -8.59
N ALA A 56 -2.04 -1.79 -7.56
CA ALA A 56 -1.06 -0.90 -6.94
C ALA A 56 -1.42 -0.50 -5.50
N LEU A 57 -0.41 -0.08 -4.76
CA LEU A 57 -0.58 0.61 -3.49
C LEU A 57 -1.29 1.95 -3.71
N HIS A 58 -2.24 2.26 -2.85
CA HIS A 58 -2.93 3.53 -2.85
C HIS A 58 -2.73 4.26 -1.52
N CYS A 59 -2.58 5.57 -1.61
CA CYS A 59 -2.55 6.43 -0.43
C CYS A 59 -3.64 7.50 -0.61
N VAL A 60 -4.57 7.54 0.33
CA VAL A 60 -5.57 8.60 0.41
C VAL A 60 -5.09 9.62 1.42
N THR A 61 -4.77 10.80 0.94
CA THR A 61 -4.27 11.89 1.77
C THR A 61 -5.38 12.43 2.67
N ALA A 62 -5.01 13.14 3.72
CA ALA A 62 -5.97 13.73 4.66
C ALA A 62 -6.93 14.73 3.99
N ASP A 63 -6.51 15.34 2.88
CA ASP A 63 -7.31 16.24 2.05
C ASP A 63 -8.12 15.51 0.96
N GLY A 64 -8.11 14.18 0.97
CA GLY A 64 -8.94 13.34 0.10
C GLY A 64 -8.34 13.02 -1.27
N ARG A 65 -7.10 13.42 -1.55
CA ARG A 65 -6.44 13.05 -2.81
C ARG A 65 -6.04 11.58 -2.80
N VAL A 66 -6.26 10.92 -3.93
CA VAL A 66 -5.84 9.52 -4.14
C VAL A 66 -4.53 9.50 -4.90
N LEU A 67 -3.48 9.00 -4.27
CA LEU A 67 -2.17 8.77 -4.86
C LEU A 67 -1.99 7.28 -5.11
N ARG A 68 -1.30 6.92 -6.19
CA ARG A 68 -1.16 5.54 -6.64
C ARG A 68 0.30 5.22 -6.99
N GLY A 69 0.70 3.98 -6.72
CA GLY A 69 1.98 3.44 -7.15
C GLY A 69 3.17 4.19 -6.57
N ALA A 70 4.15 4.51 -7.42
CA ALA A 70 5.36 5.21 -7.00
C ALA A 70 5.10 6.62 -6.46
N ARG A 71 4.03 7.28 -6.91
CA ARG A 71 3.62 8.58 -6.36
C ARG A 71 3.15 8.46 -4.91
N ALA A 72 2.40 7.41 -4.59
CA ALA A 72 2.01 7.12 -3.21
C ALA A 72 3.25 6.82 -2.35
N LEU A 73 4.16 6.02 -2.88
CA LEU A 73 5.40 5.66 -2.20
C LEU A 73 6.29 6.87 -1.92
N ARG A 74 6.44 7.76 -2.91
CA ARG A 74 7.17 9.02 -2.74
C ARG A 74 6.53 9.92 -1.68
N PHE A 75 5.22 10.04 -1.72
CA PHE A 75 4.47 10.84 -0.75
C PHE A 75 4.68 10.34 0.68
N VAL A 76 4.58 9.03 0.87
CA VAL A 76 4.81 8.36 2.16
C VAL A 76 6.26 8.54 2.59
N GLY A 77 7.21 8.27 1.69
CA GLY A 77 8.64 8.36 1.95
C GLY A 77 9.10 9.75 2.37
N LEU A 78 8.56 10.81 1.77
CA LEU A 78 8.89 12.20 2.13
C LEU A 78 8.42 12.58 3.54
N ARG A 79 7.42 11.89 4.05
CA ARG A 79 6.84 12.18 5.37
C ARG A 79 7.38 11.32 6.50
N LEU A 80 8.09 10.27 6.15
CA LEU A 80 8.81 9.45 7.12
C LEU A 80 10.22 10.04 7.32
N PRO A 81 10.63 10.37 8.54
CA PRO A 81 11.91 11.04 8.77
C PRO A 81 13.13 10.22 8.33
N LEU A 82 13.01 8.89 8.37
CA LEU A 82 14.10 8.00 7.98
C LEU A 82 14.28 7.90 6.46
N THR A 83 13.21 8.00 5.68
CA THR A 83 13.21 7.79 4.23
C THR A 83 13.13 9.10 3.45
N ALA A 84 12.91 10.23 4.12
CA ALA A 84 12.81 11.53 3.48
C ALA A 84 14.01 11.87 2.59
N PRO A 85 15.28 11.67 2.99
CA PRO A 85 16.43 11.98 2.14
C PRO A 85 16.47 11.09 0.87
N LEU A 86 16.05 9.83 0.97
CA LEU A 86 15.95 8.95 -0.19
C LEU A 86 14.79 9.36 -1.11
N ALA A 87 13.68 9.81 -0.54
CA ALA A 87 12.53 10.27 -1.33
C ALA A 87 12.79 11.56 -2.09
N VAL A 88 13.67 12.42 -1.59
CA VAL A 88 14.13 13.61 -2.30
C VAL A 88 14.84 13.23 -3.61
N LEU A 89 15.54 12.11 -3.64
CA LEU A 89 16.18 11.61 -4.85
C LEU A 89 15.18 11.33 -5.98
N LEU A 90 13.93 11.00 -5.64
CA LEU A 90 12.85 10.79 -6.61
C LEU A 90 12.31 12.08 -7.25
N TRP A 91 12.81 13.23 -6.82
CA TRP A 91 12.49 14.51 -7.43
C TRP A 91 13.34 14.84 -8.65
N LEU A 92 14.44 14.12 -8.85
CA LEU A 92 15.27 14.33 -10.03
C LEU A 92 14.52 13.90 -11.30
N PRO A 93 14.66 14.66 -12.40
CA PRO A 93 14.07 14.31 -13.68
C PRO A 93 14.55 12.92 -14.13
N GLY A 94 13.62 12.06 -14.54
CA GLY A 94 13.90 10.68 -14.95
C GLY A 94 13.90 9.63 -13.84
N THR A 95 14.17 9.98 -12.60
CA THR A 95 14.14 9.01 -11.50
C THR A 95 12.72 8.52 -11.18
N LEU A 96 11.72 9.37 -11.37
CA LEU A 96 10.33 8.98 -11.20
C LEU A 96 9.92 7.92 -12.24
N ALA A 97 10.33 8.09 -13.51
CA ALA A 97 10.04 7.10 -14.55
C ALA A 97 10.72 5.75 -14.25
N LEU A 98 11.95 5.78 -13.74
CA LEU A 98 12.66 4.58 -13.28
C LEU A 98 11.97 3.94 -12.09
N ALA A 99 11.53 4.73 -11.13
CA ALA A 99 10.80 4.26 -9.96
C ALA A 99 9.44 3.63 -10.34
N GLU A 100 8.73 4.20 -11.31
CA GLU A 100 7.49 3.62 -11.84
C GLU A 100 7.73 2.26 -12.50
N ARG A 101 8.83 2.13 -13.26
CA ARG A 101 9.22 0.84 -13.87
C ARG A 101 9.60 -0.18 -12.81
N ALA A 102 10.42 0.21 -11.83
CA ALA A 102 10.81 -0.65 -10.72
C ALA A 102 9.58 -1.07 -9.90
N TYR A 103 8.67 -0.13 -9.63
CA TYR A 103 7.43 -0.41 -8.94
C TYR A 103 6.55 -1.40 -9.71
N ALA A 104 6.39 -1.20 -11.01
CA ALA A 104 5.63 -2.12 -11.86
C ALA A 104 6.25 -3.53 -11.88
N TRP A 105 7.57 -3.61 -11.88
CA TRP A 105 8.28 -4.88 -11.78
C TRP A 105 8.02 -5.56 -10.43
N VAL A 106 8.18 -4.86 -9.33
CA VAL A 106 7.90 -5.37 -7.96
C VAL A 106 6.44 -5.78 -7.82
N SER A 107 5.51 -4.97 -8.33
CA SER A 107 4.07 -5.29 -8.27
C SER A 107 3.73 -6.60 -8.99
N ARG A 108 4.41 -6.89 -10.09
CA ARG A 108 4.24 -8.18 -10.80
C ARG A 108 4.86 -9.35 -10.06
N HIS A 109 5.98 -9.14 -9.39
CA HIS A 109 6.74 -10.19 -8.71
C HIS A 109 6.53 -10.23 -7.20
N ARG A 110 5.64 -9.42 -6.65
CA ARG A 110 5.42 -9.31 -5.20
C ARG A 110 5.03 -10.62 -4.52
N HIS A 111 4.36 -11.50 -5.22
CA HIS A 111 3.99 -12.82 -4.71
C HIS A 111 5.20 -13.74 -4.61
N ASP A 112 6.11 -13.67 -5.57
CA ASP A 112 7.37 -14.43 -5.57
C ASP A 112 8.32 -13.89 -4.50
N LEU A 113 8.44 -12.56 -4.38
CA LEU A 113 9.23 -11.90 -3.33
C LEU A 113 8.68 -12.17 -1.92
N GLY A 114 7.39 -12.47 -1.81
CA GLY A 114 6.72 -12.86 -0.58
C GLY A 114 6.95 -14.32 -0.18
N GLY A 115 7.66 -15.11 -0.99
CA GLY A 115 7.88 -16.53 -0.73
C GLY A 115 6.68 -17.40 -1.09
N GLY A 116 5.87 -16.99 -2.07
CA GLY A 116 4.75 -17.78 -2.62
C GLY A 116 3.63 -18.12 -1.62
N ALA A 117 3.84 -17.82 -0.36
CA ALA A 117 2.81 -18.02 0.64
C ALA A 117 1.87 -16.81 0.62
N ARG A 118 0.68 -17.00 0.08
CA ARG A 118 -0.44 -16.17 0.52
C ARG A 118 -0.39 -16.17 2.04
N ALA A 119 -0.50 -15.01 2.64
CA ALA A 119 -0.62 -14.90 4.09
C ALA A 119 -1.90 -15.62 4.56
N ARG A 120 -1.82 -16.94 4.66
CA ARG A 120 -2.85 -17.79 5.25
C ARG A 120 -2.71 -17.77 6.76
N GLY A 121 -2.40 -16.69 7.35
CA GLY A 121 -2.04 -16.76 8.74
C GLY A 121 -2.87 -15.95 9.70
N ASP A 122 -3.54 -14.92 9.24
CA ASP A 122 -4.23 -14.01 10.12
C ASP A 122 -5.69 -13.72 9.73
N CYS A 123 -6.30 -14.64 9.00
CA CYS A 123 -7.75 -14.73 9.09
C CYS A 123 -8.05 -15.44 10.39
N GLY A 124 -8.25 -14.69 11.45
CA GLY A 124 -8.92 -15.23 12.63
C GLY A 124 -10.18 -15.99 12.19
N ALA A 125 -10.65 -16.92 12.98
CA ALA A 125 -11.65 -17.97 12.77
C ALA A 125 -12.96 -17.60 12.04
N GLY A 126 -12.98 -16.62 11.16
CA GLY A 126 -14.13 -16.14 10.39
C GLY A 126 -14.00 -16.14 8.89
N CYS A 127 -12.83 -16.45 8.32
CA CYS A 127 -12.69 -16.62 6.87
C CYS A 127 -13.14 -18.01 6.46
N ALA A 128 -14.44 -18.23 6.42
CA ALA A 128 -14.99 -19.36 5.71
C ALA A 128 -14.72 -19.17 4.21
N PRO A 129 -14.14 -20.16 3.51
CA PRO A 129 -14.04 -20.10 2.07
C PRO A 129 -15.45 -20.01 1.51
N GLY A 130 -15.72 -18.94 0.78
CA GLY A 130 -16.94 -18.83 0.02
C GLY A 130 -17.09 -20.09 -0.83
N ARG A 131 -18.13 -20.86 -0.58
CA ARG A 131 -18.48 -21.97 -1.44
C ARG A 131 -18.93 -21.37 -2.75
N ASP A 132 -18.09 -21.47 -3.76
CA ASP A 132 -18.52 -21.37 -5.13
C ASP A 132 -19.62 -22.39 -5.34
N ARG A 133 -20.81 -21.90 -5.53
CA ARG A 133 -21.88 -22.73 -6.05
C ARG A 133 -21.85 -22.63 -7.55
N PRO A 134 -21.60 -23.71 -8.24
CA PRO A 134 -21.97 -23.78 -9.64
C PRO A 134 -23.48 -23.80 -9.72
N VAL A 135 -24.03 -22.95 -10.51
CA VAL A 135 -25.39 -23.11 -11.05
C VAL A 135 -25.22 -23.64 -12.43
#